data_ee4d697051b1438e2e7dc953fe122700
#
_entry.id   ee4d697051b1438e2e7dc953fe122700
#
_cell.length_a   1.000
_cell.length_b   1.000
_cell.length_c   1.000
_cell.angle_alpha   90.00
_cell.angle_beta   90.00
_cell.angle_gamma   90.00
#
_symmetry.space_group_name_H-M   'P 1'
#
loop_
_entity.id
_entity.type
_entity.pdbx_description
1 polymer ?
#
loop_
_entity_poly.entity_id
_entity_poly.type
_entity_poly.pdbx_seq_one_letter_code
_entity_poly.pdbx_strand_id
1 'polypeptide(L)'
;MIKPQLIEFMRRMDPNSVAIIPAARESVRSHDTHYRYRQNSDFFYLTGFEEPDAIAVVAPAKEKKFTLFVRPRDREREIWEGYRAGVDGAVSDYSADEAFPLSEFDEKLAEILDGPSALYYAFGHTTPEMDQKIIRQLTLMRETNRKPLEPPQTIVDPSSIIHEMRVFKSSEEIEIMQRAADIAAEAHVEAMKAVRPRMKEYEVEALIESIFRRHGSAGPSYTSIIGSGANATVLHYISNQGTLRDGDLLLVDAGAEYQGYASDITRTFPINGKFTQAQRDIYDLVLTTQMSCIDMVRPGVRLEDLKTHSIEMLTEGMVNLGLLKGEPAKLIEEKKYMQFYMHNLGHFLGIDVHDAGRYYFKGESRPAEPGMVMTIEPGLYISPDTSNIPEEFNKDVPEKYLGIGVRIEDDVLVTENGARVLTHKVPKDAGEIEALMAIK
;
A
#
# COMPACT_ATOMS: atom_id res chain seq x y z
N MET A 1 19.69 -11.76 -14.77
CA MET A 1 19.20 -13.06 -14.21
C MET A 1 17.70 -12.92 -14.00
N ILE A 2 16.90 -13.91 -14.43
CA ILE A 2 15.42 -13.89 -14.25
C ILE A 2 15.10 -13.73 -12.76
N LYS A 3 14.13 -12.87 -12.43
CA LYS A 3 13.72 -12.61 -11.04
C LYS A 3 13.24 -13.89 -10.35
N PRO A 4 13.62 -14.13 -9.09
CA PRO A 4 13.14 -15.30 -8.33
C PRO A 4 11.60 -15.40 -8.28
N GLN A 5 10.92 -14.26 -8.20
CA GLN A 5 9.46 -14.18 -8.22
C GLN A 5 8.85 -14.74 -9.50
N LEU A 6 9.45 -14.45 -10.67
CA LEU A 6 8.96 -14.99 -11.94
C LEU A 6 9.17 -16.51 -12.02
N ILE A 7 10.31 -17.00 -11.51
CA ILE A 7 10.59 -18.45 -11.44
C ILE A 7 9.56 -19.16 -10.56
N GLU A 8 9.26 -18.58 -9.39
CA GLU A 8 8.27 -19.14 -8.46
C GLU A 8 6.84 -19.09 -9.04
N PHE A 9 6.48 -18.00 -9.73
CA PHE A 9 5.21 -17.90 -10.44
C PHE A 9 5.05 -19.00 -11.47
N MET A 10 6.07 -19.21 -12.34
CA MET A 10 6.10 -20.31 -13.32
C MET A 10 5.94 -21.68 -12.67
N ARG A 11 6.55 -21.90 -11.50
CA ARG A 11 6.46 -23.16 -10.77
C ARG A 11 5.05 -23.45 -10.24
N ARG A 12 4.28 -22.38 -9.92
CA ARG A 12 2.89 -22.48 -9.42
C ARG A 12 1.83 -22.51 -10.51
N MET A 13 2.17 -22.11 -11.72
CA MET A 13 1.28 -22.24 -12.87
C MET A 13 1.09 -23.70 -13.28
N ASP A 14 -0.02 -23.99 -13.96
CA ASP A 14 -0.17 -25.26 -14.65
C ASP A 14 0.94 -25.44 -15.68
N PRO A 15 1.62 -26.60 -15.75
CA PRO A 15 2.76 -26.78 -16.64
C PRO A 15 2.48 -26.47 -18.11
N ASN A 16 1.28 -26.85 -18.61
CA ASN A 16 0.84 -26.57 -19.98
C ASN A 16 -0.06 -25.33 -20.02
N SER A 17 0.45 -24.19 -19.59
CA SER A 17 -0.29 -22.95 -19.57
C SER A 17 0.53 -21.78 -20.12
N VAL A 18 -0.14 -20.65 -20.35
CA VAL A 18 0.47 -19.38 -20.70
C VAL A 18 -0.15 -18.27 -19.85
N ALA A 19 0.68 -17.34 -19.37
CA ALA A 19 0.22 -16.10 -18.76
C ALA A 19 0.50 -14.92 -19.68
N ILE A 20 -0.45 -13.99 -19.74
CA ILE A 20 -0.30 -12.70 -20.42
C ILE A 20 -0.56 -11.62 -19.38
N ILE A 21 0.49 -10.85 -19.06
CA ILE A 21 0.47 -9.84 -17.99
C ILE A 21 0.87 -8.50 -18.61
N PRO A 22 -0.09 -7.58 -18.81
CA PRO A 22 0.20 -6.25 -19.34
C PRO A 22 0.81 -5.32 -18.30
N ALA A 23 1.72 -4.46 -18.75
CA ALA A 23 2.24 -3.32 -18.00
C ALA A 23 1.18 -2.21 -17.87
N ALA A 24 1.41 -1.29 -16.95
CA ALA A 24 0.62 -0.05 -16.89
C ALA A 24 0.89 0.82 -18.13
N ARG A 25 -0.10 1.67 -18.43
CA ARG A 25 0.05 2.77 -19.40
C ARG A 25 0.35 4.07 -18.68
N GLU A 26 0.92 5.03 -19.39
CA GLU A 26 1.06 6.39 -18.87
C GLU A 26 -0.32 7.02 -18.63
N SER A 27 -0.46 7.70 -17.49
CA SER A 27 -1.71 8.42 -17.13
C SER A 27 -1.59 9.89 -17.49
N VAL A 28 -2.52 10.38 -18.30
CA VAL A 28 -2.58 11.79 -18.70
C VAL A 28 -2.96 12.66 -17.51
N ARG A 29 -2.15 13.68 -17.21
CA ARG A 29 -2.45 14.72 -16.23
C ARG A 29 -3.26 15.85 -16.86
N SER A 30 -2.80 16.33 -18.02
CA SER A 30 -3.41 17.45 -18.73
C SER A 30 -2.85 17.53 -20.16
N HIS A 31 -3.71 17.43 -21.18
CA HIS A 31 -3.36 17.44 -22.58
C HIS A 31 -2.26 16.44 -22.95
N ASP A 32 -1.05 16.95 -23.20
CA ASP A 32 0.16 16.20 -23.58
C ASP A 32 1.14 15.97 -22.41
N THR A 33 0.75 16.40 -21.19
CA THR A 33 1.52 16.14 -19.97
C THR A 33 0.98 14.94 -19.21
N HIS A 34 1.89 14.10 -18.69
CA HIS A 34 1.55 12.90 -17.96
C HIS A 34 1.87 13.05 -16.47
N TYR A 35 1.16 12.27 -15.64
CA TYR A 35 1.62 12.02 -14.28
C TYR A 35 2.94 11.25 -14.31
N ARG A 36 3.67 11.29 -13.20
CA ARG A 36 4.83 10.43 -13.06
C ARG A 36 4.39 8.98 -13.24
N TYR A 37 5.10 8.26 -14.12
CA TYR A 37 4.80 6.85 -14.38
C TYR A 37 5.05 5.99 -13.15
N ARG A 38 4.13 5.09 -12.86
CA ARG A 38 4.26 4.00 -11.91
C ARG A 38 3.78 2.72 -12.57
N GLN A 39 4.63 1.69 -12.53
CA GLN A 39 4.33 0.41 -13.13
C GLN A 39 3.19 -0.32 -12.40
N ASN A 40 2.46 -1.20 -13.12
CA ASN A 40 1.55 -2.16 -12.51
C ASN A 40 2.32 -3.04 -11.52
N SER A 41 1.81 -3.18 -10.31
CA SER A 41 2.53 -3.81 -9.20
C SER A 41 2.81 -5.30 -9.45
N ASP A 42 1.88 -6.04 -10.04
CA ASP A 42 2.07 -7.46 -10.37
C ASP A 42 3.08 -7.64 -11.51
N PHE A 43 2.99 -6.79 -12.54
CA PHE A 43 3.95 -6.78 -13.63
C PHE A 43 5.36 -6.46 -13.13
N PHE A 44 5.50 -5.41 -12.32
CA PHE A 44 6.78 -5.04 -11.69
C PHE A 44 7.33 -6.14 -10.80
N TYR A 45 6.48 -6.74 -9.96
CA TYR A 45 6.86 -7.83 -9.06
C TYR A 45 7.51 -8.99 -9.81
N LEU A 46 6.92 -9.38 -10.94
CA LEU A 46 7.40 -10.51 -11.73
C LEU A 46 8.59 -10.17 -12.62
N THR A 47 8.59 -8.99 -13.25
CA THR A 47 9.54 -8.67 -14.32
C THR A 47 10.65 -7.70 -13.91
N GLY A 48 10.35 -6.77 -13.01
CA GLY A 48 11.20 -5.61 -12.70
C GLY A 48 11.28 -4.58 -13.82
N PHE A 49 10.50 -4.74 -14.91
CA PHE A 49 10.52 -3.83 -16.05
C PHE A 49 9.68 -2.59 -15.75
N GLU A 50 10.30 -1.40 -15.80
CA GLU A 50 9.68 -0.15 -15.33
C GLU A 50 9.16 0.75 -16.46
N GLU A 51 9.20 0.31 -17.72
CA GLU A 51 8.69 1.12 -18.83
C GLU A 51 7.21 0.83 -19.10
N PRO A 52 6.44 1.85 -19.55
CA PRO A 52 5.04 1.69 -19.92
C PRO A 52 4.87 0.90 -21.21
N ASP A 53 3.62 0.51 -21.47
CA ASP A 53 3.21 -0.12 -22.73
C ASP A 53 4.04 -1.38 -23.06
N ALA A 54 4.16 -2.29 -22.12
CA ALA A 54 4.79 -3.59 -22.32
C ALA A 54 3.80 -4.73 -22.01
N ILE A 55 4.11 -5.94 -22.48
CA ILE A 55 3.37 -7.16 -22.17
C ILE A 55 4.38 -8.27 -21.88
N ALA A 56 4.22 -8.91 -20.72
CA ALA A 56 4.94 -10.12 -20.36
C ALA A 56 4.11 -11.35 -20.76
N VAL A 57 4.74 -12.27 -21.47
CA VAL A 57 4.20 -13.61 -21.77
C VAL A 57 5.07 -14.64 -21.07
N VAL A 58 4.43 -15.47 -20.24
CA VAL A 58 5.10 -16.52 -19.44
C VAL A 58 4.52 -17.88 -19.81
N ALA A 59 5.34 -18.78 -20.34
CA ALA A 59 4.89 -20.08 -20.85
C ALA A 59 5.86 -21.19 -20.34
N PRO A 60 5.58 -21.81 -19.17
CA PRO A 60 6.49 -22.75 -18.52
C PRO A 60 6.93 -23.96 -19.36
N ALA A 61 6.07 -24.43 -20.26
CA ALA A 61 6.32 -25.56 -21.14
C ALA A 61 7.16 -25.24 -22.39
N LYS A 62 7.27 -23.96 -22.77
CA LYS A 62 8.02 -23.57 -23.97
C LYS A 62 9.51 -23.46 -23.67
N GLU A 63 10.36 -23.60 -24.70
CA GLU A 63 11.81 -23.39 -24.59
C GLU A 63 12.10 -21.94 -24.16
N LYS A 64 11.43 -20.98 -24.78
CA LYS A 64 11.40 -19.56 -24.41
C LYS A 64 10.27 -19.34 -23.42
N LYS A 65 10.58 -19.34 -22.13
CA LYS A 65 9.59 -19.32 -21.06
C LYS A 65 9.11 -17.93 -20.71
N PHE A 66 9.96 -16.92 -20.95
CA PHE A 66 9.67 -15.53 -20.63
C PHE A 66 9.94 -14.63 -21.84
N THR A 67 8.87 -14.09 -22.40
CA THR A 67 8.90 -13.20 -23.55
C THR A 67 8.39 -11.81 -23.15
N LEU A 68 9.08 -10.75 -23.56
CA LEU A 68 8.62 -9.37 -23.39
C LEU A 68 8.26 -8.74 -24.74
N PHE A 69 7.08 -8.15 -24.82
CA PHE A 69 6.70 -7.23 -25.87
C PHE A 69 6.87 -5.81 -25.33
N VAL A 70 7.72 -5.02 -25.98
CA VAL A 70 8.16 -3.71 -25.48
C VAL A 70 8.12 -2.64 -26.54
N ARG A 71 8.13 -1.38 -26.15
CA ARG A 71 8.33 -0.27 -27.08
C ARG A 71 9.73 -0.40 -27.70
N PRO A 72 9.85 -0.38 -29.05
CA PRO A 72 11.16 -0.40 -29.68
C PRO A 72 11.93 0.87 -29.37
N ARG A 73 13.24 0.81 -29.50
CA ARG A 73 14.08 2.00 -29.48
C ARG A 73 13.68 2.94 -30.62
N ASP A 74 13.53 4.20 -30.29
CA ASP A 74 13.16 5.27 -31.23
C ASP A 74 13.99 6.51 -30.92
N ARG A 75 15.02 6.76 -31.73
CA ARG A 75 15.98 7.83 -31.47
C ARG A 75 15.33 9.22 -31.41
N GLU A 76 14.28 9.46 -32.19
CA GLU A 76 13.59 10.75 -32.18
C GLU A 76 12.83 10.93 -30.87
N ARG A 77 12.11 9.89 -30.42
CA ARG A 77 11.39 9.91 -29.15
C ARG A 77 12.32 9.90 -27.94
N GLU A 78 13.43 9.18 -28.00
CA GLU A 78 14.42 9.15 -26.90
C GLU A 78 15.04 10.52 -26.63
N ILE A 79 15.09 11.43 -27.64
CA ILE A 79 15.51 12.83 -27.46
C ILE A 79 14.52 13.60 -26.54
N TRP A 80 13.25 13.24 -26.56
CA TRP A 80 12.19 13.92 -25.80
C TRP A 80 11.87 13.23 -24.46
N GLU A 81 11.83 11.90 -24.46
CA GLU A 81 11.29 11.10 -23.36
C GLU A 81 12.38 10.37 -22.55
N GLY A 82 13.61 10.33 -23.06
CA GLY A 82 14.71 9.58 -22.47
C GLY A 82 14.87 8.18 -23.06
N TYR A 83 15.86 7.47 -22.53
CA TYR A 83 16.26 6.12 -22.98
C TYR A 83 15.12 5.11 -22.86
N ARG A 84 15.02 4.21 -23.86
CA ARG A 84 14.17 3.02 -23.86
C ARG A 84 15.06 1.78 -23.92
N ALA A 85 14.73 0.77 -23.13
CA ALA A 85 15.43 -0.52 -23.20
C ALA A 85 15.32 -1.15 -24.59
N GLY A 86 14.15 -1.06 -25.21
CA GLY A 86 13.88 -1.70 -26.49
C GLY A 86 13.98 -3.22 -26.39
N VAL A 87 13.95 -3.88 -27.54
CA VAL A 87 14.01 -5.35 -27.64
C VAL A 87 15.34 -5.89 -27.06
N ASP A 88 16.45 -5.28 -27.40
CA ASP A 88 17.77 -5.74 -26.96
C ASP A 88 17.94 -5.60 -25.44
N GLY A 89 17.53 -4.46 -24.88
CA GLY A 89 17.58 -4.21 -23.44
C GLY A 89 16.61 -5.11 -22.65
N ALA A 90 15.45 -5.44 -23.21
CA ALA A 90 14.54 -6.40 -22.59
C ALA A 90 15.20 -7.78 -22.38
N VAL A 91 16.06 -8.21 -23.29
CA VAL A 91 16.82 -9.46 -23.17
C VAL A 91 18.03 -9.27 -22.25
N SER A 92 18.86 -8.23 -22.46
CA SER A 92 20.14 -8.07 -21.74
C SER A 92 19.95 -7.66 -20.28
N ASP A 93 19.06 -6.72 -20.01
CA ASP A 93 18.93 -6.04 -18.71
C ASP A 93 17.82 -6.67 -17.85
N TYR A 94 16.75 -7.17 -18.50
CA TYR A 94 15.59 -7.76 -17.81
C TYR A 94 15.49 -9.28 -17.96
N SER A 95 16.47 -9.90 -18.65
CA SER A 95 16.61 -11.35 -18.77
C SER A 95 15.40 -12.05 -19.41
N ALA A 96 14.70 -11.39 -20.33
CA ALA A 96 13.75 -12.08 -21.17
C ALA A 96 14.48 -13.11 -22.06
N ASP A 97 13.90 -14.29 -22.24
CA ASP A 97 14.45 -15.31 -23.14
C ASP A 97 14.39 -14.84 -24.61
N GLU A 98 13.38 -14.02 -24.92
CA GLU A 98 13.21 -13.30 -26.19
C GLU A 98 12.35 -12.05 -25.97
N ALA A 99 12.45 -11.11 -26.90
CA ALA A 99 11.62 -9.93 -26.87
C ALA A 99 11.25 -9.47 -28.28
N PHE A 100 10.11 -8.79 -28.39
CA PHE A 100 9.57 -8.28 -29.65
C PHE A 100 9.08 -6.83 -29.49
N PRO A 101 9.01 -6.07 -30.59
CA PRO A 101 8.27 -4.82 -30.60
C PRO A 101 6.81 -5.04 -30.18
N LEU A 102 6.26 -4.15 -29.37
CA LEU A 102 4.86 -4.26 -28.92
C LEU A 102 3.85 -4.36 -30.07
N SER A 103 4.16 -3.73 -31.22
CA SER A 103 3.33 -3.78 -32.44
C SER A 103 3.16 -5.20 -33.02
N GLU A 104 4.06 -6.13 -32.70
CA GLU A 104 3.95 -7.53 -33.16
C GLU A 104 3.06 -8.40 -32.27
N PHE A 105 2.63 -7.89 -31.12
CA PHE A 105 1.84 -8.69 -30.17
C PHE A 105 0.55 -9.25 -30.80
N ASP A 106 -0.20 -8.43 -31.55
CA ASP A 106 -1.46 -8.85 -32.16
C ASP A 106 -1.25 -9.97 -33.19
N GLU A 107 -0.17 -9.93 -33.95
CA GLU A 107 0.19 -10.94 -34.95
C GLU A 107 0.62 -12.27 -34.29
N LYS A 108 1.32 -12.18 -33.16
CA LYS A 108 1.82 -13.35 -32.41
C LYS A 108 0.81 -13.95 -31.43
N LEU A 109 -0.29 -13.24 -31.14
CA LEU A 109 -1.25 -13.65 -30.12
C LEU A 109 -1.87 -15.03 -30.39
N ALA A 110 -2.13 -15.35 -31.68
CA ALA A 110 -2.65 -16.66 -32.06
C ALA A 110 -1.66 -17.78 -31.73
N GLU A 111 -0.36 -17.59 -32.00
CA GLU A 111 0.72 -18.53 -31.71
C GLU A 111 0.97 -18.68 -30.18
N ILE A 112 0.84 -17.59 -29.45
CA ILE A 112 0.94 -17.59 -27.98
C ILE A 112 -0.14 -18.44 -27.36
N LEU A 113 -1.37 -18.36 -27.88
CA LEU A 113 -2.54 -19.06 -27.35
C LEU A 113 -2.76 -20.46 -27.95
N ASP A 114 -1.94 -20.89 -28.91
CA ASP A 114 -2.05 -22.22 -29.51
C ASP A 114 -1.29 -23.27 -28.72
N GLY A 115 -2.01 -24.27 -28.22
CA GLY A 115 -1.48 -25.43 -27.49
C GLY A 115 -1.57 -25.39 -25.97
N PRO A 116 -1.43 -24.25 -25.25
CA PRO A 116 -1.67 -24.20 -23.81
C PRO A 116 -3.09 -24.60 -23.44
N SER A 117 -3.26 -25.43 -22.39
CA SER A 117 -4.59 -25.81 -21.88
C SER A 117 -5.26 -24.70 -21.05
N ALA A 118 -4.45 -23.82 -20.44
CA ALA A 118 -4.93 -22.71 -19.61
C ALA A 118 -4.26 -21.39 -19.99
N LEU A 119 -5.05 -20.32 -19.94
CA LEU A 119 -4.61 -18.93 -20.03
C LEU A 119 -4.73 -18.27 -18.66
N TYR A 120 -3.61 -17.78 -18.11
CA TYR A 120 -3.60 -16.90 -16.94
C TYR A 120 -3.70 -15.45 -17.43
N TYR A 121 -4.87 -14.84 -17.17
CA TYR A 121 -5.14 -13.46 -17.56
C TYR A 121 -6.23 -12.83 -16.67
N ALA A 122 -5.96 -11.64 -16.14
CA ALA A 122 -6.85 -10.92 -15.22
C ALA A 122 -7.85 -10.03 -15.98
N PHE A 123 -8.94 -10.63 -16.47
CA PHE A 123 -10.02 -9.88 -17.12
C PHE A 123 -10.63 -8.84 -16.18
N GLY A 124 -10.88 -7.64 -16.70
CA GLY A 124 -11.44 -6.52 -15.93
C GLY A 124 -10.43 -5.78 -15.03
N HIS A 125 -9.19 -6.26 -14.93
CA HIS A 125 -8.09 -5.61 -14.22
C HIS A 125 -7.06 -5.00 -15.17
N THR A 126 -7.29 -5.11 -16.47
CA THR A 126 -6.46 -4.52 -17.53
C THR A 126 -7.29 -3.47 -18.31
N THR A 127 -6.79 -3.01 -19.45
CA THR A 127 -7.57 -2.08 -20.27
C THR A 127 -8.68 -2.82 -21.06
N PRO A 128 -9.86 -2.19 -21.27
CA PRO A 128 -10.92 -2.79 -22.08
C PRO A 128 -10.46 -3.22 -23.47
N GLU A 129 -9.52 -2.49 -24.08
CA GLU A 129 -8.96 -2.81 -25.41
C GLU A 129 -8.16 -4.12 -25.37
N MET A 130 -7.41 -4.35 -24.29
CA MET A 130 -6.63 -5.58 -24.12
C MET A 130 -7.55 -6.78 -23.88
N ASP A 131 -8.56 -6.62 -23.02
CA ASP A 131 -9.59 -7.64 -22.81
C ASP A 131 -10.28 -8.04 -24.12
N GLN A 132 -10.67 -7.05 -24.92
CA GLN A 132 -11.29 -7.28 -26.23
C GLN A 132 -10.37 -8.02 -27.22
N LYS A 133 -9.07 -7.71 -27.24
CA LYS A 133 -8.08 -8.42 -28.07
C LYS A 133 -8.03 -9.90 -27.72
N ILE A 134 -7.92 -10.23 -26.45
CA ILE A 134 -7.86 -11.62 -25.96
C ILE A 134 -9.16 -12.36 -26.31
N ILE A 135 -10.33 -11.77 -26.00
CA ILE A 135 -11.64 -12.36 -26.30
C ILE A 135 -11.80 -12.61 -27.79
N ARG A 136 -11.48 -11.61 -28.62
CA ARG A 136 -11.60 -11.71 -30.07
C ARG A 136 -10.69 -12.82 -30.62
N GLN A 137 -9.45 -12.91 -30.14
CA GLN A 137 -8.53 -13.93 -30.61
C GLN A 137 -9.00 -15.34 -30.24
N LEU A 138 -9.44 -15.55 -29.00
CA LEU A 138 -10.00 -16.83 -28.55
C LEU A 138 -11.23 -17.22 -29.37
N THR A 139 -12.12 -16.26 -29.69
CA THR A 139 -13.29 -16.49 -30.51
C THR A 139 -12.89 -16.95 -31.92
N LEU A 140 -11.98 -16.22 -32.57
CA LEU A 140 -11.47 -16.55 -33.90
C LEU A 140 -10.84 -17.95 -33.95
N MET A 141 -10.07 -18.34 -32.95
CA MET A 141 -9.47 -19.66 -32.88
C MET A 141 -10.52 -20.78 -32.74
N ARG A 142 -11.57 -20.55 -31.93
CA ARG A 142 -12.66 -21.52 -31.71
C ARG A 142 -13.56 -21.68 -32.95
N GLU A 143 -13.78 -20.61 -33.73
CA GLU A 143 -14.59 -20.65 -34.94
C GLU A 143 -13.85 -21.26 -36.14
N THR A 144 -12.52 -21.33 -36.09
CA THR A 144 -11.69 -21.80 -37.20
C THR A 144 -11.40 -23.29 -37.09
N ASN A 145 -12.46 -24.12 -37.10
CA ASN A 145 -12.37 -25.60 -37.04
C ASN A 145 -11.69 -26.28 -38.25
N ARG A 146 -11.24 -25.54 -39.25
CA ARG A 146 -10.47 -26.03 -40.39
C ARG A 146 -8.94 -25.93 -40.23
N LYS A 147 -8.46 -25.28 -39.17
CA LYS A 147 -7.05 -25.21 -38.80
C LYS A 147 -6.83 -26.00 -37.51
N PRO A 148 -5.72 -26.71 -37.38
CA PRO A 148 -5.40 -27.46 -36.14
C PRO A 148 -4.92 -26.53 -35.03
N LEU A 149 -5.76 -25.55 -34.59
CA LEU A 149 -5.46 -24.64 -33.48
C LEU A 149 -6.14 -25.14 -32.22
N GLU A 150 -5.40 -25.18 -31.13
CA GLU A 150 -5.85 -25.64 -29.82
C GLU A 150 -5.86 -24.47 -28.79
N PRO A 151 -6.92 -23.63 -28.80
CA PRO A 151 -7.02 -22.51 -27.86
C PRO A 151 -7.20 -23.00 -26.42
N PRO A 152 -6.77 -22.21 -25.40
CA PRO A 152 -6.97 -22.54 -24.00
C PRO A 152 -8.45 -22.79 -23.68
N GLN A 153 -8.68 -23.87 -22.91
CA GLN A 153 -10.02 -24.28 -22.46
C GLN A 153 -10.38 -23.64 -21.11
N THR A 154 -9.35 -23.27 -20.31
CA THR A 154 -9.49 -22.68 -18.99
C THR A 154 -8.90 -21.29 -18.98
N ILE A 155 -9.56 -20.36 -18.30
CA ILE A 155 -9.02 -19.02 -18.00
C ILE A 155 -8.89 -18.92 -16.49
N VAL A 156 -7.71 -18.52 -16.02
CA VAL A 156 -7.37 -18.41 -14.60
C VAL A 156 -6.92 -16.98 -14.32
N ASP A 157 -7.40 -16.39 -13.23
CA ASP A 157 -6.90 -15.12 -12.74
C ASP A 157 -5.52 -15.34 -12.09
N PRO A 158 -4.42 -14.74 -12.63
CA PRO A 158 -3.08 -14.88 -12.09
C PRO A 158 -2.92 -14.30 -10.68
N SER A 159 -3.81 -13.38 -10.27
CA SER A 159 -3.81 -12.77 -8.95
C SER A 159 -3.91 -13.81 -7.83
N SER A 160 -4.57 -14.94 -8.08
CA SER A 160 -4.65 -16.04 -7.11
C SER A 160 -3.29 -16.62 -6.72
N ILE A 161 -2.29 -16.50 -7.58
CA ILE A 161 -0.90 -16.92 -7.34
C ILE A 161 -0.05 -15.72 -6.91
N ILE A 162 -0.07 -14.64 -7.71
CA ILE A 162 0.81 -13.48 -7.53
C ILE A 162 0.55 -12.79 -6.19
N HIS A 163 -0.71 -12.55 -5.86
CA HIS A 163 -1.08 -11.87 -4.62
C HIS A 163 -0.69 -12.70 -3.38
N GLU A 164 -0.84 -14.04 -3.45
CA GLU A 164 -0.39 -14.92 -2.37
C GLU A 164 1.14 -14.94 -2.23
N MET A 165 1.88 -14.79 -3.33
CA MET A 165 3.33 -14.64 -3.28
C MET A 165 3.73 -13.30 -2.67
N ARG A 166 3.04 -12.21 -2.99
CA ARG A 166 3.30 -10.86 -2.48
C ARG A 166 3.05 -10.72 -0.98
N VAL A 167 2.17 -11.54 -0.40
CA VAL A 167 1.94 -11.55 1.06
C VAL A 167 3.22 -11.88 1.83
N PHE A 168 4.03 -12.80 1.33
CA PHE A 168 5.27 -13.26 1.98
C PHE A 168 6.49 -12.58 1.36
N LYS A 169 7.09 -11.67 2.11
CA LYS A 169 8.27 -10.91 1.66
C LYS A 169 9.53 -11.75 1.83
N SER A 170 10.35 -11.79 0.79
CA SER A 170 11.71 -12.35 0.85
C SER A 170 12.62 -11.46 1.72
N SER A 171 13.82 -11.94 2.05
CA SER A 171 14.83 -11.15 2.78
C SER A 171 15.20 -9.87 2.03
N GLU A 172 15.34 -9.94 0.72
CA GLU A 172 15.68 -8.79 -0.14
C GLU A 172 14.55 -7.76 -0.16
N GLU A 173 13.29 -8.22 -0.24
CA GLU A 173 12.12 -7.33 -0.18
C GLU A 173 12.04 -6.63 1.19
N ILE A 174 12.28 -7.37 2.28
CA ILE A 174 12.31 -6.82 3.64
C ILE A 174 13.42 -5.78 3.80
N GLU A 175 14.60 -5.96 3.19
CA GLU A 175 15.68 -4.97 3.21
C GLU A 175 15.30 -3.69 2.49
N ILE A 176 14.60 -3.79 1.34
CA ILE A 176 14.09 -2.63 0.60
C ILE A 176 13.01 -1.90 1.42
N MET A 177 12.07 -2.62 2.02
CA MET A 177 11.04 -2.06 2.88
C MET A 177 11.64 -1.40 4.14
N GLN A 178 12.66 -2.01 4.76
CA GLN A 178 13.38 -1.39 5.87
C GLN A 178 14.02 -0.05 5.43
N ARG A 179 14.57 0.00 4.22
CA ARG A 179 15.14 1.27 3.70
C ARG A 179 14.05 2.31 3.46
N ALA A 180 12.89 1.93 2.92
CA ALA A 180 11.74 2.83 2.77
C ALA A 180 11.27 3.37 4.12
N ALA A 181 11.14 2.49 5.13
CA ALA A 181 10.79 2.84 6.50
C ALA A 181 11.83 3.79 7.15
N ASP A 182 13.12 3.55 6.93
CA ASP A 182 14.20 4.41 7.45
C ASP A 182 14.16 5.82 6.84
N ILE A 183 13.88 5.92 5.55
CA ILE A 183 13.72 7.21 4.86
C ILE A 183 12.51 7.99 5.40
N ALA A 184 11.37 7.29 5.55
CA ALA A 184 10.17 7.90 6.11
C ALA A 184 10.38 8.29 7.58
N ALA A 185 11.06 7.48 8.37
CA ALA A 185 11.38 7.78 9.77
C ALA A 185 12.20 9.05 9.91
N GLU A 186 13.24 9.24 9.08
CA GLU A 186 14.02 10.48 9.09
C GLU A 186 13.14 11.70 8.78
N ALA A 187 12.24 11.58 7.80
CA ALA A 187 11.35 12.67 7.43
C ALA A 187 10.38 13.06 8.56
N HIS A 188 9.81 12.07 9.27
CA HIS A 188 8.96 12.32 10.42
C HIS A 188 9.73 13.01 11.58
N VAL A 189 10.94 12.54 11.88
CA VAL A 189 11.80 13.15 12.91
C VAL A 189 12.14 14.60 12.54
N GLU A 190 12.49 14.88 11.31
CA GLU A 190 12.80 16.25 10.87
C GLU A 190 11.53 17.12 10.83
N ALA A 191 10.37 16.58 10.49
CA ALA A 191 9.10 17.29 10.60
C ALA A 191 8.80 17.68 12.06
N MET A 192 8.95 16.77 13.03
CA MET A 192 8.78 17.08 14.46
C MET A 192 9.70 18.21 14.93
N LYS A 193 10.96 18.23 14.49
CA LYS A 193 11.92 19.30 14.82
C LYS A 193 11.57 20.63 14.15
N ALA A 194 11.02 20.59 12.94
CA ALA A 194 10.77 21.78 12.12
C ALA A 194 9.44 22.47 12.43
N VAL A 195 8.41 21.71 12.85
CA VAL A 195 7.05 22.20 13.03
C VAL A 195 6.95 23.28 14.11
N ARG A 196 6.21 24.34 13.80
CA ARG A 196 5.88 25.43 14.72
C ARG A 196 4.58 26.15 14.31
N PRO A 197 3.95 26.87 15.25
CA PRO A 197 2.77 27.66 14.95
C PRO A 197 2.96 28.63 13.78
N ARG A 198 1.92 28.83 12.98
CA ARG A 198 1.81 29.66 11.77
C ARG A 198 2.36 29.03 10.48
N MET A 199 3.05 27.89 10.52
CA MET A 199 3.34 27.13 9.31
C MET A 199 2.03 26.65 8.66
N LYS A 200 2.10 26.32 7.39
CA LYS A 200 1.03 25.67 6.65
C LYS A 200 1.28 24.15 6.59
N GLU A 201 0.20 23.38 6.52
CA GLU A 201 0.28 21.91 6.38
C GLU A 201 1.12 21.52 5.17
N TYR A 202 0.95 22.19 4.01
CA TYR A 202 1.76 21.93 2.81
C TYR A 202 3.25 22.26 2.96
N GLU A 203 3.65 23.11 3.91
CA GLU A 203 5.08 23.37 4.17
C GLU A 203 5.72 22.16 4.88
N VAL A 204 4.94 21.45 5.72
CA VAL A 204 5.35 20.20 6.36
C VAL A 204 5.39 19.07 5.33
N GLU A 205 4.37 18.97 4.47
CA GLU A 205 4.35 18.04 3.34
C GLU A 205 5.59 18.21 2.46
N ALA A 206 5.89 19.43 2.02
CA ALA A 206 7.04 19.72 1.20
C ALA A 206 8.38 19.34 1.86
N LEU A 207 8.52 19.55 3.18
CA LEU A 207 9.69 19.12 3.93
C LEU A 207 9.86 17.60 3.89
N ILE A 208 8.81 16.85 4.20
CA ILE A 208 8.78 15.40 4.21
C ILE A 208 9.15 14.84 2.84
N GLU A 209 8.47 15.28 1.78
CA GLU A 209 8.72 14.81 0.42
C GLU A 209 10.11 15.19 -0.09
N SER A 210 10.66 16.34 0.33
CA SER A 210 12.03 16.72 -0.01
C SER A 210 13.05 15.75 0.59
N ILE A 211 12.79 15.21 1.78
CA ILE A 211 13.65 14.22 2.42
C ILE A 211 13.54 12.89 1.67
N PHE A 212 12.32 12.44 1.34
CA PHE A 212 12.11 11.26 0.52
C PHE A 212 12.94 11.32 -0.77
N ARG A 213 12.84 12.42 -1.49
CA ARG A 213 13.54 12.61 -2.76
C ARG A 213 15.08 12.67 -2.60
N ARG A 214 15.58 13.28 -1.55
CA ARG A 214 17.04 13.35 -1.29
C ARG A 214 17.66 11.98 -1.05
N HIS A 215 16.89 11.03 -0.51
CA HIS A 215 17.33 9.65 -0.26
C HIS A 215 17.07 8.69 -1.43
N GLY A 216 16.67 9.21 -2.59
CA GLY A 216 16.46 8.40 -3.79
C GLY A 216 15.11 7.69 -3.85
N SER A 217 14.19 8.00 -2.94
CA SER A 217 12.81 7.54 -3.04
C SER A 217 12.14 8.05 -4.30
N ALA A 218 11.23 7.28 -4.88
CA ALA A 218 10.42 7.69 -6.01
C ALA A 218 9.50 8.88 -5.68
N GLY A 219 9.13 9.02 -4.42
CA GLY A 219 8.21 10.02 -3.87
C GLY A 219 7.47 9.39 -2.69
N PRO A 220 6.35 9.97 -2.27
CA PRO A 220 5.48 9.35 -1.29
C PRO A 220 4.83 8.08 -1.88
N SER A 221 4.61 7.06 -1.05
CA SER A 221 3.92 5.82 -1.41
C SER A 221 2.41 6.02 -1.58
N TYR A 222 1.87 7.06 -0.98
CA TYR A 222 0.50 7.58 -1.11
C TYR A 222 0.51 9.09 -0.87
N THR A 223 -0.59 9.78 -1.18
CA THR A 223 -0.68 11.23 -0.91
C THR A 223 -0.59 11.48 0.59
N SER A 224 0.44 12.22 1.01
CA SER A 224 0.70 12.51 2.42
C SER A 224 -0.48 13.24 3.07
N ILE A 225 -0.84 12.84 4.28
CA ILE A 225 -1.89 13.42 5.09
C ILE A 225 -1.22 14.27 6.18
N ILE A 226 -1.47 15.58 6.15
CA ILE A 226 -0.92 16.52 7.11
C ILE A 226 -2.10 17.29 7.74
N GLY A 227 -2.70 16.71 8.78
CA GLY A 227 -3.91 17.23 9.40
C GLY A 227 -3.65 17.95 10.72
N SER A 228 -3.90 19.28 10.79
CA SER A 228 -3.73 20.05 12.02
C SER A 228 -5.07 20.32 12.72
N GLY A 229 -5.13 20.18 14.05
CA GLY A 229 -6.33 20.40 14.85
C GLY A 229 -7.51 19.57 14.35
N ALA A 230 -8.62 20.22 14.00
CA ALA A 230 -9.83 19.54 13.49
C ALA A 230 -9.61 18.75 12.20
N ASN A 231 -8.63 19.13 11.35
CA ASN A 231 -8.31 18.38 10.13
C ASN A 231 -7.78 16.98 10.44
N ALA A 232 -7.17 16.78 11.61
CA ALA A 232 -6.71 15.46 12.09
C ALA A 232 -7.88 14.48 12.36
N THR A 233 -9.13 14.97 12.42
CA THR A 233 -10.30 14.10 12.58
C THR A 233 -10.86 13.57 11.26
N VAL A 234 -10.28 13.97 10.13
CA VAL A 234 -10.61 13.48 8.79
C VAL A 234 -9.56 12.46 8.35
N LEU A 235 -9.94 11.19 8.20
CA LEU A 235 -9.01 10.07 8.05
C LEU A 235 -8.05 10.23 6.87
N HIS A 236 -8.56 10.61 5.70
CA HIS A 236 -7.76 10.83 4.48
C HIS A 236 -7.77 12.32 4.07
N TYR A 237 -7.31 13.16 4.99
CA TYR A 237 -7.20 14.61 4.74
C TYR A 237 -5.97 14.93 3.91
N ILE A 238 -6.13 15.08 2.60
CA ILE A 238 -5.04 15.28 1.62
C ILE A 238 -4.97 16.71 1.06
N SER A 239 -5.84 17.62 1.48
CA SER A 239 -5.80 19.00 0.97
C SER A 239 -4.63 19.81 1.53
N ASN A 240 -4.19 19.53 2.74
CA ASN A 240 -2.99 20.07 3.39
C ASN A 240 -2.87 21.61 3.30
N GLN A 241 -4.02 22.35 3.47
CA GLN A 241 -4.06 23.81 3.29
C GLN A 241 -4.19 24.57 4.61
N GLY A 242 -4.37 23.86 5.71
CA GLY A 242 -4.58 24.45 7.04
C GLY A 242 -3.37 25.25 7.54
N THR A 243 -3.63 26.08 8.53
CA THR A 243 -2.57 26.81 9.26
C THR A 243 -2.39 26.15 10.62
N LEU A 244 -1.19 25.76 10.94
CA LEU A 244 -0.81 25.20 12.24
C LEU A 244 -1.03 26.24 13.35
N ARG A 245 -1.87 25.90 14.33
CA ARG A 245 -2.17 26.79 15.44
C ARG A 245 -1.46 26.36 16.70
N ASP A 246 -1.11 27.30 17.53
CA ASP A 246 -0.56 27.03 18.86
C ASP A 246 -1.59 26.27 19.71
N GLY A 247 -1.14 25.17 20.34
CA GLY A 247 -1.99 24.32 21.16
C GLY A 247 -2.76 23.21 20.42
N ASP A 248 -2.74 23.18 19.07
CA ASP A 248 -3.31 22.07 18.29
C ASP A 248 -2.32 20.89 18.17
N LEU A 249 -2.84 19.70 17.87
CA LEU A 249 -2.08 18.55 17.40
C LEU A 249 -1.89 18.63 15.88
N LEU A 250 -0.81 18.02 15.40
CA LEU A 250 -0.58 17.70 13.99
C LEU A 250 -0.49 16.18 13.83
N LEU A 251 -1.40 15.64 13.05
CA LEU A 251 -1.34 14.27 12.56
C LEU A 251 -0.62 14.28 11.22
N VAL A 252 0.48 13.54 11.15
CA VAL A 252 1.28 13.33 9.94
C VAL A 252 1.23 11.86 9.61
N ASP A 253 0.69 11.55 8.43
CA ASP A 253 0.62 10.20 7.88
C ASP A 253 1.28 10.24 6.49
N ALA A 254 2.49 9.70 6.42
CA ALA A 254 3.35 9.81 5.25
C ALA A 254 4.38 8.67 5.20
N GLY A 255 4.41 7.98 4.08
CA GLY A 255 5.36 6.91 3.79
C GLY A 255 6.14 7.15 2.50
N ALA A 256 7.35 6.64 2.41
CA ALA A 256 8.21 6.74 1.24
C ALA A 256 8.08 5.50 0.34
N GLU A 257 8.06 5.68 -0.98
CA GLU A 257 8.23 4.58 -1.94
C GLU A 257 9.71 4.47 -2.33
N TYR A 258 10.34 3.34 -2.02
CA TYR A 258 11.74 3.10 -2.37
C TYR A 258 11.86 1.79 -3.17
N GLN A 259 12.42 1.86 -4.37
CA GLN A 259 12.54 0.73 -5.31
C GLN A 259 11.22 -0.05 -5.49
N GLY A 260 10.10 0.68 -5.57
CA GLY A 260 8.77 0.12 -5.76
C GLY A 260 8.08 -0.41 -4.51
N TYR A 261 8.72 -0.37 -3.33
CA TYR A 261 8.12 -0.81 -2.05
C TYR A 261 7.74 0.38 -1.20
N ALA A 262 6.57 0.28 -0.56
CA ALA A 262 6.02 1.29 0.32
C ALA A 262 6.53 1.15 1.76
N SER A 263 6.53 2.26 2.49
CA SER A 263 6.42 2.32 3.94
C SER A 263 5.18 3.13 4.31
N ASP A 264 4.72 2.97 5.54
CA ASP A 264 3.53 3.63 6.07
C ASP A 264 3.73 4.02 7.53
N ILE A 265 3.68 5.31 7.82
CA ILE A 265 3.92 5.81 9.19
C ILE A 265 2.93 6.92 9.51
N THR A 266 2.17 6.75 10.57
CA THR A 266 1.46 7.88 11.18
C THR A 266 2.03 8.22 12.54
N ARG A 267 2.25 9.51 12.77
CA ARG A 267 2.55 10.11 14.07
C ARG A 267 1.68 11.34 14.31
N THR A 268 1.20 11.47 15.53
CA THR A 268 0.49 12.67 16.01
C THR A 268 1.27 13.34 17.10
N PHE A 269 1.52 14.65 16.99
CA PHE A 269 2.34 15.39 17.93
C PHE A 269 1.89 16.84 18.07
N PRO A 270 2.19 17.53 19.22
CA PRO A 270 1.73 18.89 19.46
C PRO A 270 2.52 19.91 18.65
N ILE A 271 1.83 20.85 17.98
CA ILE A 271 2.46 21.88 17.12
C ILE A 271 3.42 22.78 17.91
N ASN A 272 3.16 23.01 19.18
CA ASN A 272 4.00 23.84 20.05
C ASN A 272 5.02 23.02 20.89
N GLY A 273 5.09 21.71 20.71
CA GLY A 273 6.00 20.81 21.41
C GLY A 273 5.53 20.38 22.80
N LYS A 274 4.28 20.66 23.19
CA LYS A 274 3.71 20.27 24.47
C LYS A 274 2.29 19.75 24.35
N PHE A 275 2.03 18.54 24.80
CA PHE A 275 0.68 18.00 24.89
C PHE A 275 -0.08 18.67 26.05
N THR A 276 -1.32 19.02 25.81
CA THR A 276 -2.30 19.32 26.89
C THR A 276 -2.75 18.01 27.55
N GLN A 277 -3.34 18.08 28.75
CA GLN A 277 -3.84 16.87 29.42
C GLN A 277 -4.90 16.17 28.59
N ALA A 278 -5.83 16.91 27.97
CA ALA A 278 -6.87 16.32 27.13
C ALA A 278 -6.28 15.56 25.90
N GLN A 279 -5.25 16.12 25.27
CA GLN A 279 -4.54 15.47 24.18
C GLN A 279 -3.80 14.22 24.66
N ARG A 280 -3.15 14.28 25.85
CA ARG A 280 -2.50 13.12 26.48
C ARG A 280 -3.48 12.01 26.78
N ASP A 281 -4.67 12.31 27.31
CA ASP A 281 -5.70 11.33 27.62
C ASP A 281 -6.02 10.45 26.40
N ILE A 282 -6.19 11.09 25.21
CA ILE A 282 -6.48 10.40 23.96
C ILE A 282 -5.22 9.72 23.39
N TYR A 283 -4.09 10.44 23.36
CA TYR A 283 -2.83 9.95 22.82
C TYR A 283 -2.35 8.68 23.52
N ASP A 284 -2.32 8.71 24.85
CA ASP A 284 -1.84 7.58 25.68
C ASP A 284 -2.75 6.36 25.54
N LEU A 285 -4.07 6.55 25.35
CA LEU A 285 -5.00 5.45 25.06
C LEU A 285 -4.67 4.80 23.70
N VAL A 286 -4.50 5.60 22.65
CA VAL A 286 -4.16 5.09 21.31
C VAL A 286 -2.79 4.42 21.32
N LEU A 287 -1.78 5.03 21.95
CA LEU A 287 -0.43 4.46 22.06
C LEU A 287 -0.41 3.13 22.80
N THR A 288 -1.09 3.06 23.95
CA THR A 288 -1.18 1.82 24.73
C THR A 288 -1.85 0.71 23.93
N THR A 289 -2.91 1.04 23.20
CA THR A 289 -3.60 0.09 22.33
C THR A 289 -2.68 -0.38 21.20
N GLN A 290 -1.99 0.51 20.54
CA GLN A 290 -1.06 0.20 19.44
C GLN A 290 0.08 -0.72 19.91
N MET A 291 0.71 -0.39 21.03
CA MET A 291 1.79 -1.22 21.61
C MET A 291 1.27 -2.62 21.98
N SER A 292 0.10 -2.70 22.63
CA SER A 292 -0.50 -3.97 23.00
C SER A 292 -0.83 -4.85 21.79
N CYS A 293 -1.33 -4.25 20.70
CA CYS A 293 -1.58 -4.98 19.47
C CYS A 293 -0.28 -5.48 18.83
N ILE A 294 0.78 -4.67 18.80
CA ILE A 294 2.10 -5.07 18.27
C ILE A 294 2.67 -6.25 19.10
N ASP A 295 2.57 -6.21 20.43
CA ASP A 295 3.06 -7.26 21.32
C ASP A 295 2.33 -8.59 21.10
N MET A 296 1.11 -8.55 20.58
CA MET A 296 0.34 -9.75 20.22
C MET A 296 0.77 -10.36 18.89
N VAL A 297 1.43 -9.60 18.00
CA VAL A 297 1.80 -10.09 16.66
C VAL A 297 2.85 -11.19 16.76
N ARG A 298 2.46 -12.40 16.36
CA ARG A 298 3.31 -13.58 16.27
C ARG A 298 2.68 -14.60 15.32
N PRO A 299 3.43 -15.58 14.83
CA PRO A 299 2.87 -16.66 14.02
C PRO A 299 1.67 -17.34 14.68
N GLY A 300 0.60 -17.53 13.90
CA GLY A 300 -0.63 -18.20 14.32
C GLY A 300 -1.70 -17.30 14.93
N VAL A 301 -1.40 -16.04 15.29
CA VAL A 301 -2.42 -15.07 15.74
C VAL A 301 -3.27 -14.66 14.55
N ARG A 302 -4.59 -14.70 14.69
CA ARG A 302 -5.51 -14.28 13.63
C ARG A 302 -5.56 -12.76 13.54
N LEU A 303 -5.60 -12.20 12.32
CA LEU A 303 -5.66 -10.74 12.11
C LEU A 303 -6.94 -10.15 12.74
N GLU A 304 -8.04 -10.92 12.77
CA GLU A 304 -9.30 -10.52 13.43
C GLU A 304 -9.14 -10.42 14.96
N ASP A 305 -8.29 -11.26 15.57
CA ASP A 305 -8.04 -11.21 17.03
C ASP A 305 -7.34 -9.92 17.42
N LEU A 306 -6.37 -9.46 16.59
CA LEU A 306 -5.70 -8.18 16.80
C LEU A 306 -6.68 -7.01 16.71
N LYS A 307 -7.57 -7.02 15.70
CA LYS A 307 -8.62 -6.02 15.52
C LYS A 307 -9.59 -6.02 16.70
N THR A 308 -10.06 -7.19 17.11
CA THR A 308 -10.98 -7.33 18.24
C THR A 308 -10.34 -6.76 19.51
N HIS A 309 -9.09 -7.10 19.79
CA HIS A 309 -8.35 -6.56 20.93
C HIS A 309 -8.25 -5.02 20.90
N SER A 310 -7.97 -4.43 19.74
CA SER A 310 -7.93 -2.96 19.62
C SER A 310 -9.29 -2.33 19.90
N ILE A 311 -10.38 -2.92 19.42
CA ILE A 311 -11.75 -2.45 19.68
C ILE A 311 -12.09 -2.52 21.18
N GLU A 312 -11.73 -3.62 21.86
CA GLU A 312 -11.95 -3.79 23.29
C GLU A 312 -11.21 -2.71 24.08
N MET A 313 -9.91 -2.55 23.88
CA MET A 313 -9.10 -1.57 24.59
C MET A 313 -9.58 -0.13 24.36
N LEU A 314 -9.83 0.23 23.10
CA LEU A 314 -10.28 1.58 22.77
C LEU A 314 -11.69 1.83 23.33
N THR A 315 -12.61 0.85 23.30
CA THR A 315 -13.97 1.03 23.83
C THR A 315 -13.96 1.22 25.34
N GLU A 316 -13.20 0.41 26.09
CA GLU A 316 -13.02 0.58 27.53
C GLU A 316 -12.42 1.95 27.87
N GLY A 317 -11.36 2.36 27.13
CA GLY A 317 -10.75 3.67 27.29
C GLY A 317 -11.72 4.81 27.00
N MET A 318 -12.51 4.72 25.92
CA MET A 318 -13.54 5.72 25.59
C MET A 318 -14.62 5.85 26.66
N VAL A 319 -15.02 4.75 27.29
CA VAL A 319 -15.95 4.79 28.43
C VAL A 319 -15.31 5.49 29.63
N ASN A 320 -14.05 5.17 29.97
CA ASN A 320 -13.31 5.79 31.06
C ASN A 320 -13.11 7.31 30.86
N LEU A 321 -12.94 7.74 29.61
CA LEU A 321 -12.81 9.16 29.25
C LEU A 321 -14.16 9.90 29.10
N GLY A 322 -15.28 9.17 29.19
CA GLY A 322 -16.63 9.71 29.02
C GLY A 322 -17.02 10.02 27.57
N LEU A 323 -16.26 9.53 26.59
CA LEU A 323 -16.58 9.59 25.17
C LEU A 323 -17.77 8.69 24.83
N LEU A 324 -17.84 7.53 25.44
CA LEU A 324 -18.96 6.59 25.37
C LEU A 324 -19.59 6.39 26.74
N LYS A 325 -20.87 6.02 26.77
CA LYS A 325 -21.64 5.77 28.01
C LYS A 325 -22.29 4.40 27.91
N GLY A 326 -21.98 3.50 28.82
CA GLY A 326 -22.58 2.16 28.92
C GLY A 326 -21.56 1.08 29.24
N GLU A 327 -22.03 -0.15 29.17
CA GLU A 327 -21.20 -1.33 29.37
C GLU A 327 -20.37 -1.61 28.13
N PRO A 328 -19.03 -1.72 28.19
CA PRO A 328 -18.16 -1.91 27.03
C PRO A 328 -18.57 -3.03 26.10
N ALA A 329 -18.88 -4.21 26.63
CA ALA A 329 -19.29 -5.37 25.85
C ALA A 329 -20.54 -5.07 24.98
N LYS A 330 -21.54 -4.37 25.54
CA LYS A 330 -22.74 -3.97 24.82
C LYS A 330 -22.45 -2.90 23.77
N LEU A 331 -21.57 -1.95 24.08
CA LEU A 331 -21.15 -0.91 23.13
C LEU A 331 -20.39 -1.49 21.92
N ILE A 332 -19.62 -2.56 22.15
CA ILE A 332 -18.93 -3.31 21.08
C ILE A 332 -19.94 -4.07 20.23
N GLU A 333 -20.88 -4.80 20.83
CA GLU A 333 -21.94 -5.52 20.12
C GLU A 333 -22.78 -4.57 19.24
N GLU A 334 -23.15 -3.40 19.79
CA GLU A 334 -23.89 -2.35 19.07
C GLU A 334 -23.03 -1.48 18.16
N LYS A 335 -21.71 -1.75 18.06
CA LYS A 335 -20.72 -1.00 17.27
C LYS A 335 -20.67 0.50 17.60
N LYS A 336 -20.97 0.91 18.82
CA LYS A 336 -20.94 2.32 19.24
C LYS A 336 -19.54 2.93 19.20
N TYR A 337 -18.48 2.13 19.32
CA TYR A 337 -17.09 2.54 19.16
C TYR A 337 -16.81 3.18 17.80
N MET A 338 -17.58 2.81 16.75
CA MET A 338 -17.40 3.34 15.39
C MET A 338 -17.66 4.85 15.30
N GLN A 339 -18.23 5.47 16.33
CA GLN A 339 -18.33 6.92 16.39
C GLN A 339 -16.94 7.61 16.37
N PHE A 340 -15.93 6.97 16.95
CA PHE A 340 -14.61 7.54 17.13
C PHE A 340 -13.48 6.66 16.57
N TYR A 341 -13.74 5.39 16.34
CA TYR A 341 -12.84 4.41 15.73
C TYR A 341 -13.55 3.64 14.63
N MET A 342 -13.52 4.17 13.40
CA MET A 342 -14.34 3.70 12.29
C MET A 342 -13.56 2.95 11.19
N HIS A 343 -12.26 2.73 11.34
CA HIS A 343 -11.43 1.99 10.38
C HIS A 343 -10.88 0.67 10.94
N ASN A 344 -10.23 -0.12 10.11
CA ASN A 344 -9.58 -1.36 10.54
C ASN A 344 -8.30 -1.05 11.33
N LEU A 345 -7.78 -2.05 12.05
CA LEU A 345 -6.54 -1.91 12.79
C LEU A 345 -5.29 -1.78 11.89
N GLY A 346 -5.39 -2.25 10.65
CA GLY A 346 -4.27 -2.22 9.71
C GLY A 346 -4.53 -3.01 8.44
N HIS A 347 -3.54 -3.04 7.57
CA HIS A 347 -3.57 -3.69 6.26
C HIS A 347 -2.20 -4.31 5.93
N PHE A 348 -2.15 -5.21 4.93
CA PHE A 348 -0.88 -5.66 4.37
C PHE A 348 -0.16 -4.50 3.69
N LEU A 349 1.16 -4.51 3.78
CA LEU A 349 2.06 -3.52 3.20
C LEU A 349 3.11 -4.21 2.32
N GLY A 350 3.46 -3.62 1.19
CA GLY A 350 4.47 -4.17 0.29
C GLY A 350 4.78 -3.26 -0.89
N ILE A 351 4.59 -3.76 -2.12
CA ILE A 351 4.70 -2.94 -3.33
C ILE A 351 3.60 -1.88 -3.36
N ASP A 352 2.40 -2.25 -2.94
CA ASP A 352 1.32 -1.29 -2.72
C ASP A 352 1.23 -0.95 -1.23
N VAL A 353 0.81 0.28 -0.92
CA VAL A 353 0.55 0.67 0.48
C VAL A 353 -0.56 -0.21 1.08
N HIS A 354 -1.67 -0.37 0.38
CA HIS A 354 -2.66 -1.39 0.67
C HIS A 354 -2.35 -2.62 -0.19
N ASP A 355 -1.41 -3.45 0.30
CA ASP A 355 -0.85 -4.53 -0.49
C ASP A 355 -1.85 -5.69 -0.69
N ALA A 356 -1.63 -6.40 -1.80
CA ALA A 356 -2.43 -7.55 -2.17
C ALA A 356 -2.35 -8.67 -1.13
N GLY A 357 -3.42 -9.43 -1.02
CA GLY A 357 -3.50 -10.58 -0.11
C GLY A 357 -4.91 -10.81 0.42
N ARG A 358 -5.19 -12.05 0.80
CA ARG A 358 -6.48 -12.40 1.39
C ARG A 358 -6.40 -12.36 2.90
N TYR A 359 -7.32 -11.62 3.53
CA TYR A 359 -7.49 -11.56 4.99
C TYR A 359 -8.34 -12.72 5.55
N TYR A 360 -9.10 -13.38 4.65
CA TYR A 360 -9.99 -14.48 5.01
C TYR A 360 -9.87 -15.64 4.02
N PHE A 361 -9.88 -16.87 4.55
CA PHE A 361 -9.98 -18.10 3.78
C PHE A 361 -11.20 -18.89 4.25
N LYS A 362 -12.13 -19.20 3.34
CA LYS A 362 -13.36 -19.95 3.65
C LYS A 362 -14.15 -19.39 4.84
N GLY A 363 -14.13 -18.07 5.01
CA GLY A 363 -14.83 -17.38 6.10
C GLY A 363 -14.05 -17.29 7.42
N GLU A 364 -12.86 -17.88 7.50
CA GLU A 364 -11.99 -17.77 8.68
C GLU A 364 -10.92 -16.70 8.46
N SER A 365 -10.64 -15.90 9.50
CA SER A 365 -9.56 -14.92 9.47
C SER A 365 -8.21 -15.60 9.30
N ARG A 366 -7.36 -15.01 8.45
CA ARG A 366 -6.01 -15.48 8.19
C ARG A 366 -5.14 -15.40 9.44
N PRO A 367 -4.41 -16.46 9.81
CA PRO A 367 -3.36 -16.37 10.81
C PRO A 367 -2.17 -15.57 10.27
N ALA A 368 -1.50 -14.82 11.12
CA ALA A 368 -0.23 -14.20 10.82
C ALA A 368 0.85 -15.27 10.61
N GLU A 369 1.70 -15.09 9.62
CA GLU A 369 2.77 -16.03 9.27
C GLU A 369 4.09 -15.26 9.05
N PRO A 370 5.26 -15.88 9.29
CA PRO A 370 6.55 -15.23 9.07
C PRO A 370 6.70 -14.72 7.63
N GLY A 371 7.26 -13.52 7.48
CA GLY A 371 7.41 -12.85 6.18
C GLY A 371 6.23 -11.94 5.80
N MET A 372 5.11 -11.97 6.52
CA MET A 372 4.05 -10.97 6.36
C MET A 372 4.49 -9.62 6.92
N VAL A 373 4.16 -8.54 6.21
CA VAL A 373 4.30 -7.16 6.70
C VAL A 373 2.93 -6.50 6.68
N MET A 374 2.58 -5.86 7.78
CA MET A 374 1.29 -5.18 7.94
C MET A 374 1.44 -3.91 8.77
N THR A 375 0.52 -2.97 8.63
CA THR A 375 0.40 -1.82 9.52
C THR A 375 -0.33 -2.20 10.81
N ILE A 376 -0.02 -1.49 11.90
CA ILE A 376 -0.79 -1.49 13.16
C ILE A 376 -1.03 -0.03 13.51
N GLU A 377 -2.28 0.43 13.30
CA GLU A 377 -2.62 1.86 13.21
C GLU A 377 -3.93 2.24 13.93
N PRO A 378 -4.12 1.89 15.22
CA PRO A 378 -5.31 2.34 15.91
C PRO A 378 -5.38 3.87 15.96
N GLY A 379 -6.61 4.41 15.98
CA GLY A 379 -6.81 5.85 16.05
C GLY A 379 -8.14 6.21 16.72
N LEU A 380 -8.22 7.45 17.24
CA LEU A 380 -9.44 8.05 17.75
C LEU A 380 -9.63 9.44 17.13
N TYR A 381 -10.82 9.69 16.63
CA TYR A 381 -11.15 10.90 15.89
C TYR A 381 -12.41 11.55 16.46
N ILE A 382 -12.26 12.61 17.23
CA ILE A 382 -13.36 13.31 17.90
C ILE A 382 -13.67 14.60 17.13
N SER A 383 -14.61 14.53 16.19
CA SER A 383 -15.01 15.68 15.38
C SER A 383 -15.44 16.85 16.24
N PRO A 384 -15.05 18.10 15.88
CA PRO A 384 -15.59 19.29 16.52
C PRO A 384 -17.05 19.57 16.13
N ASP A 385 -17.52 19.03 15.01
CA ASP A 385 -18.91 19.15 14.58
C ASP A 385 -19.77 18.05 15.21
N THR A 386 -20.54 18.43 16.22
CA THR A 386 -21.49 17.56 16.89
C THR A 386 -22.93 17.70 16.37
N SER A 387 -23.15 18.55 15.38
CA SER A 387 -24.51 18.91 14.90
C SER A 387 -25.19 17.75 14.15
N ASN A 388 -24.40 16.88 13.49
CA ASN A 388 -24.88 15.81 12.63
C ASN A 388 -24.59 14.40 13.19
N ILE A 389 -24.36 14.27 14.50
CA ILE A 389 -24.16 12.97 15.12
C ILE A 389 -25.47 12.15 15.01
N PRO A 390 -25.47 10.96 14.38
CA PRO A 390 -26.63 10.09 14.30
C PRO A 390 -27.24 9.78 15.67
N GLU A 391 -28.56 9.54 15.70
CA GLU A 391 -29.30 9.36 16.97
C GLU A 391 -28.79 8.18 17.82
N GLU A 392 -28.24 7.18 17.16
CA GLU A 392 -27.67 6.00 17.78
C GLU A 392 -26.33 6.25 18.50
N PHE A 393 -25.69 7.39 18.29
CA PHE A 393 -24.38 7.73 18.88
C PHE A 393 -24.49 8.72 20.04
N ASN A 394 -23.41 8.82 20.83
CA ASN A 394 -23.36 9.72 21.99
C ASN A 394 -23.23 11.18 21.54
N LYS A 395 -24.23 11.99 21.90
CA LYS A 395 -24.23 13.44 21.63
C LYS A 395 -23.56 14.27 22.74
N ASP A 396 -23.37 13.68 23.94
CA ASP A 396 -22.75 14.33 25.09
C ASP A 396 -21.24 14.04 25.14
N VAL A 397 -20.52 14.47 24.12
CA VAL A 397 -19.07 14.34 24.05
C VAL A 397 -18.43 15.43 24.90
N PRO A 398 -17.47 15.13 25.79
CA PRO A 398 -16.79 16.17 26.58
C PRO A 398 -16.10 17.19 25.69
N GLU A 399 -16.43 18.48 25.87
CA GLU A 399 -15.93 19.59 25.03
C GLU A 399 -14.42 19.63 24.93
N LYS A 400 -13.70 19.28 26.00
CA LYS A 400 -12.22 19.24 26.03
C LYS A 400 -11.58 18.30 25.00
N TYR A 401 -12.32 17.35 24.44
CA TYR A 401 -11.80 16.39 23.45
C TYR A 401 -12.22 16.73 22.01
N LEU A 402 -13.13 17.68 21.82
CA LEU A 402 -13.57 18.07 20.47
C LEU A 402 -12.43 18.59 19.62
N GLY A 403 -12.32 18.10 18.39
CA GLY A 403 -11.28 18.49 17.45
C GLY A 403 -9.95 17.74 17.65
N ILE A 404 -9.90 16.74 18.53
CA ILE A 404 -8.71 15.88 18.70
C ILE A 404 -8.84 14.66 17.80
N GLY A 405 -7.87 14.50 16.88
CA GLY A 405 -7.64 13.29 16.09
C GLY A 405 -6.24 12.75 16.37
N VAL A 406 -6.15 11.48 16.68
CA VAL A 406 -4.89 10.77 16.95
C VAL A 406 -4.88 9.45 16.20
N ARG A 407 -3.84 9.20 15.41
CA ARG A 407 -3.44 7.88 14.88
C ARG A 407 -1.97 7.68 15.18
N ILE A 408 -1.59 6.47 15.55
CA ILE A 408 -0.20 6.03 15.74
C ILE A 408 -0.05 4.72 14.98
N GLU A 409 0.83 4.71 14.01
CA GLU A 409 1.00 3.63 13.06
C GLU A 409 2.45 3.23 12.88
N ASP A 410 2.67 1.93 12.83
CA ASP A 410 3.95 1.34 12.50
C ASP A 410 3.81 0.19 11.49
N ASP A 411 4.83 0.04 10.64
CA ASP A 411 5.03 -1.14 9.78
C ASP A 411 5.59 -2.29 10.63
N VAL A 412 4.89 -3.41 10.65
CA VAL A 412 5.21 -4.57 11.49
C VAL A 412 5.44 -5.81 10.64
N LEU A 413 6.67 -6.34 10.69
CA LEU A 413 7.04 -7.62 10.09
C LEU A 413 6.77 -8.74 11.08
N VAL A 414 6.05 -9.76 10.65
CA VAL A 414 5.92 -11.03 11.38
C VAL A 414 7.20 -11.83 11.23
N THR A 415 7.84 -12.18 12.34
CA THR A 415 9.07 -13.00 12.39
C THR A 415 8.75 -14.42 12.88
N GLU A 416 9.73 -15.33 12.86
CA GLU A 416 9.56 -16.71 13.35
C GLU A 416 9.07 -16.79 14.82
N ASN A 417 9.42 -15.79 15.65
CA ASN A 417 9.19 -15.83 17.10
C ASN A 417 8.37 -14.65 17.63
N GLY A 418 7.83 -13.79 16.78
CA GLY A 418 7.08 -12.59 17.19
C GLY A 418 7.01 -11.55 16.10
N ALA A 419 7.28 -10.29 16.42
CA ALA A 419 7.22 -9.15 15.51
C ALA A 419 8.52 -8.33 15.50
N ARG A 420 8.76 -7.64 14.40
CA ARG A 420 9.78 -6.59 14.26
C ARG A 420 9.14 -5.34 13.68
N VAL A 421 9.21 -4.24 14.41
CA VAL A 421 8.74 -2.93 13.92
C VAL A 421 9.80 -2.35 12.99
N LEU A 422 9.48 -2.16 11.71
CA LEU A 422 10.40 -1.59 10.72
C LEU A 422 10.60 -0.09 10.93
N THR A 423 9.57 0.58 11.44
CA THR A 423 9.48 2.04 11.64
C THR A 423 9.90 2.51 13.06
N HIS A 424 10.56 1.65 13.82
CA HIS A 424 10.93 1.88 15.24
C HIS A 424 11.80 3.12 15.49
N LYS A 425 12.38 3.72 14.46
CA LYS A 425 13.24 4.92 14.59
C LYS A 425 12.45 6.22 14.81
N VAL A 426 11.13 6.20 14.60
CA VAL A 426 10.29 7.37 14.87
C VAL A 426 9.76 7.29 16.29
N PRO A 427 10.06 8.27 17.16
CA PRO A 427 9.56 8.26 18.52
C PRO A 427 8.03 8.29 18.55
N LYS A 428 7.45 7.56 19.49
CA LYS A 428 6.01 7.53 19.77
C LYS A 428 5.67 7.66 21.26
N ASP A 429 6.65 7.60 22.16
CA ASP A 429 6.44 8.04 23.53
C ASP A 429 6.29 9.57 23.56
N ALA A 430 5.26 10.05 24.24
CA ALA A 430 4.97 11.47 24.23
C ALA A 430 6.06 12.31 24.90
N GLY A 431 6.77 11.76 25.90
CA GLY A 431 7.92 12.44 26.52
C GLY A 431 9.11 12.51 25.58
N GLU A 432 9.37 11.46 24.80
CA GLU A 432 10.42 11.46 23.76
C GLU A 432 10.12 12.47 22.66
N ILE A 433 8.84 12.55 22.21
CA ILE A 433 8.39 13.54 21.22
C ILE A 433 8.61 14.96 21.76
N GLU A 434 8.15 15.25 22.98
CA GLU A 434 8.33 16.57 23.60
C GLU A 434 9.80 16.93 23.75
N ALA A 435 10.65 15.97 24.15
CA ALA A 435 12.09 16.17 24.26
C ALA A 435 12.75 16.43 22.89
N LEU A 436 12.37 15.68 21.85
CA LEU A 436 12.85 15.89 20.49
C LEU A 436 12.47 17.28 19.97
N MET A 437 11.24 17.71 20.16
CA MET A 437 10.73 19.01 19.71
C MET A 437 11.33 20.20 20.50
N ALA A 438 11.87 19.98 21.69
CA ALA A 438 12.56 21.00 22.47
C ALA A 438 13.99 21.29 21.98
N ILE A 439 14.57 20.42 21.14
CA ILE A 439 15.88 20.62 20.51
C ILE A 439 15.72 21.64 19.38
N LYS A 440 16.05 22.90 19.64
CA LYS A 440 15.96 24.01 18.67
C LYS A 440 17.34 24.38 18.15
#